data_85b46ec8ac404a0a625eeefb9223b879
#
_entry.id   85b46ec8ac404a0a625eeefb9223b879
#
_cell.length_a   1.000
_cell.length_b   1.000
_cell.length_c   1.000
_cell.angle_alpha   90.00
_cell.angle_beta   90.00
_cell.angle_gamma   90.00
#
_symmetry.space_group_name_H-M   'P 1'
#
loop_
_entity.id
_entity.type
_entity.pdbx_description
1 polymer ?
#
loop_
_entity_poly.entity_id
_entity_poly.type
_entity_poly.pdbx_seq_one_letter_code
_entity_poly.pdbx_strand_id
1 'polypeptide(L)'
;MKRTFLLTAAILAALSAAAQWQPAGDRIKTVWGENLDPQNVLPEYPRPQLVRGEWQNLNGLWNYAIRPLGETPEEFDGEILVPFAAESALSGVGRCPGAANGLWYERTFSVPEKWHGKRVLLHFGAVDWKTDVWVNGIAVGSHTGGFTPFAFDITEALAKNGNTLRVRVWDPTEKSYQPRGKQSDRPEGIWYSSVSGIWQTVWLEAVPQRYIREVRTTPDLDRKRFLVEAPLSEAVPGDLVEVALYDGETQVAAGRALNGAPVELSVAEPKLWSPDTPFLYDLKVTLRHDGRIVDQVRSYTAMRKFSTGRDRHNVPRLMLNDKPLFQFGPLDQGWWPDGLYTAPTAEALAYDIVKTTELGYNMLRHPVNIEPARWYSPYDTAGLLLWPDIPTHNP
;
A
#
# COMPACT_ATOMS: atom_id res chain seq x y z
N MET A 1 7.63 -10.23 -79.76
CA MET A 1 7.76 -9.28 -78.62
C MET A 1 6.74 -9.62 -77.54
N LYS A 2 7.18 -10.28 -76.49
CA LYS A 2 6.32 -10.66 -75.34
C LYS A 2 6.60 -9.67 -74.26
N ARG A 3 5.59 -8.89 -73.84
CA ARG A 3 5.64 -8.00 -72.66
C ARG A 3 5.23 -8.78 -71.44
N THR A 4 6.16 -8.96 -70.53
CA THR A 4 5.95 -9.55 -69.24
C THR A 4 5.50 -8.46 -68.29
N PHE A 5 4.30 -8.55 -67.74
CA PHE A 5 3.82 -7.70 -66.66
C PHE A 5 4.26 -8.29 -65.30
N LEU A 6 5.13 -7.62 -64.60
CA LEU A 6 5.42 -7.91 -63.20
C LEU A 6 4.33 -7.24 -62.33
N LEU A 7 3.50 -8.04 -61.71
CA LEU A 7 2.64 -7.58 -60.61
C LEU A 7 3.46 -7.56 -59.31
N THR A 8 3.77 -6.37 -58.82
CA THR A 8 4.34 -6.17 -57.51
C THR A 8 3.19 -6.17 -56.50
N ALA A 9 2.98 -7.25 -55.77
CA ALA A 9 2.06 -7.29 -54.64
C ALA A 9 2.71 -6.58 -53.47
N ALA A 10 2.26 -5.38 -53.15
CA ALA A 10 2.59 -4.70 -51.89
C ALA A 10 1.75 -5.31 -50.77
N ILE A 11 2.39 -6.15 -49.95
CA ILE A 11 1.79 -6.59 -48.68
C ILE A 11 1.87 -5.42 -47.71
N LEU A 12 0.77 -4.69 -47.54
CA LEU A 12 0.59 -3.80 -46.41
C LEU A 12 0.45 -4.68 -45.14
N ALA A 13 1.55 -4.86 -44.43
CA ALA A 13 1.48 -5.29 -43.05
C ALA A 13 0.87 -4.14 -42.26
N ALA A 14 -0.44 -4.20 -42.00
CA ALA A 14 -1.07 -3.37 -40.98
C ALA A 14 -0.53 -3.85 -39.64
N LEU A 15 0.54 -3.25 -39.16
CA LEU A 15 0.90 -3.23 -37.76
C LEU A 15 -0.27 -2.50 -37.06
N SER A 16 -1.18 -3.25 -36.44
CA SER A 16 -2.05 -2.72 -35.42
C SER A 16 -1.13 -2.21 -34.30
N ALA A 17 -0.78 -0.93 -34.34
CA ALA A 17 -0.22 -0.27 -33.17
C ALA A 17 -1.28 -0.40 -32.09
N ALA A 18 -1.09 -1.31 -31.14
CA ALA A 18 -1.85 -1.27 -29.91
C ALA A 18 -1.75 0.17 -29.42
N ALA A 19 -2.90 0.83 -29.22
CA ALA A 19 -2.91 2.22 -28.79
C ALA A 19 -2.12 2.27 -27.48
N GLN A 20 -0.99 2.98 -27.51
CA GLN A 20 -0.17 3.16 -26.33
C GLN A 20 -1.06 3.81 -25.26
N TRP A 21 -1.03 3.28 -24.04
CA TRP A 21 -1.76 3.85 -22.92
C TRP A 21 -1.56 5.38 -22.83
N GLN A 22 -2.61 6.12 -22.56
CA GLN A 22 -2.61 7.57 -22.37
C GLN A 22 -3.51 7.91 -21.17
N PRO A 23 -3.15 8.94 -20.38
CA PRO A 23 -4.04 9.49 -19.39
C PRO A 23 -5.38 9.91 -19.99
N ALA A 24 -6.49 9.65 -19.28
CA ALA A 24 -7.82 9.99 -19.75
C ALA A 24 -8.11 11.49 -19.62
N GLY A 25 -8.73 12.08 -20.67
CA GLY A 25 -9.21 13.46 -20.67
C GLY A 25 -8.08 14.51 -20.71
N ASP A 26 -8.45 15.74 -20.38
CA ASP A 26 -7.57 16.93 -20.40
C ASP A 26 -7.33 17.54 -19.01
N ARG A 27 -7.53 16.77 -17.96
CA ARG A 27 -7.33 17.22 -16.58
C ARG A 27 -5.88 17.65 -16.35
N ILE A 28 -5.70 18.57 -15.38
CA ILE A 28 -4.38 18.99 -14.90
C ILE A 28 -3.61 17.74 -14.44
N LYS A 29 -2.37 17.63 -14.89
CA LYS A 29 -1.44 16.60 -14.46
C LYS A 29 -0.28 17.21 -13.71
N THR A 30 0.25 16.48 -12.75
CA THR A 30 1.51 16.80 -12.10
C THR A 30 2.68 16.44 -13.04
N VAL A 31 3.85 17.01 -12.79
CA VAL A 31 5.07 16.64 -13.53
C VAL A 31 5.37 15.14 -13.46
N TRP A 32 5.04 14.49 -12.33
CA TRP A 32 5.18 13.04 -12.16
C TRP A 32 4.17 12.26 -12.98
N GLY A 33 2.92 12.72 -13.05
CA GLY A 33 1.89 12.09 -13.88
C GLY A 33 2.12 12.26 -15.37
N GLU A 34 2.73 13.39 -15.83
CA GLU A 34 3.13 13.61 -17.21
C GLU A 34 4.26 12.67 -17.67
N ASN A 35 5.13 12.30 -16.75
CA ASN A 35 6.29 11.43 -17.01
C ASN A 35 6.10 9.98 -16.51
N LEU A 36 4.88 9.58 -16.18
CA LEU A 36 4.59 8.25 -15.67
C LEU A 36 4.87 7.16 -16.73
N ASP A 37 5.67 6.17 -16.33
CA ASP A 37 5.90 4.96 -17.13
C ASP A 37 4.88 3.88 -16.75
N PRO A 38 3.92 3.52 -17.63
CA PRO A 38 2.92 2.53 -17.35
C PRO A 38 3.47 1.10 -17.17
N GLN A 39 4.72 0.86 -17.55
CA GLN A 39 5.41 -0.42 -17.35
C GLN A 39 6.15 -0.51 -16.01
N ASN A 40 6.33 0.62 -15.32
CA ASN A 40 7.09 0.68 -14.07
C ASN A 40 6.37 1.53 -12.99
N VAL A 41 5.13 1.18 -12.70
CA VAL A 41 4.26 1.93 -11.77
C VAL A 41 4.54 1.54 -10.33
N LEU A 42 4.95 2.53 -9.49
CA LEU A 42 5.20 2.35 -8.07
C LEU A 42 6.01 1.06 -7.78
N PRO A 43 7.24 0.95 -8.31
CA PRO A 43 8.02 -0.29 -8.28
C PRO A 43 8.59 -0.64 -6.92
N GLU A 44 8.52 0.26 -5.95
CA GLU A 44 9.13 0.07 -4.65
C GLU A 44 8.28 -0.86 -3.76
N TYR A 45 8.97 -1.53 -2.82
CA TYR A 45 8.29 -2.43 -1.87
C TYR A 45 7.21 -1.68 -1.05
N PRO A 46 5.97 -2.16 -1.02
CA PRO A 46 4.84 -1.35 -0.55
C PRO A 46 4.69 -1.27 0.97
N ARG A 47 5.37 -2.13 1.75
CA ARG A 47 5.18 -2.25 3.21
C ARG A 47 6.51 -2.18 3.98
N PRO A 48 7.11 -0.98 4.15
CA PRO A 48 8.41 -0.84 4.81
C PRO A 48 8.43 -1.31 6.28
N GLN A 49 7.29 -1.38 6.94
CA GLN A 49 7.15 -1.85 8.32
C GLN A 49 7.25 -3.37 8.48
N LEU A 50 7.26 -4.13 7.39
CA LEU A 50 7.52 -5.56 7.34
C LEU A 50 8.06 -5.95 5.97
N VAL A 51 9.40 -5.93 5.81
CA VAL A 51 10.05 -6.11 4.52
C VAL A 51 10.47 -7.57 4.32
N ARG A 52 10.10 -8.11 3.13
CA ARG A 52 10.56 -9.39 2.60
C ARG A 52 11.32 -9.21 1.29
N GLY A 53 12.28 -10.07 1.04
CA GLY A 53 13.06 -10.02 -0.20
C GLY A 53 12.42 -10.72 -1.41
N GLU A 54 11.46 -11.59 -1.17
CA GLU A 54 10.81 -12.37 -2.24
C GLU A 54 9.39 -11.87 -2.51
N TRP A 55 9.28 -10.92 -3.40
CA TRP A 55 8.02 -10.31 -3.79
C TRP A 55 8.02 -9.94 -5.27
N GLN A 56 6.85 -9.64 -5.82
CA GLN A 56 6.65 -9.24 -7.20
C GLN A 56 5.54 -8.19 -7.28
N ASN A 57 5.82 -7.05 -7.89
CA ASN A 57 4.83 -6.02 -8.17
C ASN A 57 3.88 -6.49 -9.29
N LEU A 58 2.58 -6.30 -9.09
CA LEU A 58 1.55 -6.55 -10.11
C LEU A 58 0.89 -5.26 -10.61
N ASN A 59 1.38 -4.07 -10.26
CA ASN A 59 0.91 -2.83 -10.85
C ASN A 59 1.20 -2.78 -12.38
N GLY A 60 0.57 -1.84 -13.06
CA GLY A 60 0.71 -1.66 -14.51
C GLY A 60 -0.61 -1.87 -15.23
N LEU A 61 -0.58 -2.15 -16.51
CA LEU A 61 -1.77 -2.30 -17.33
C LEU A 61 -2.49 -3.63 -17.06
N TRP A 62 -3.80 -3.55 -16.82
CA TRP A 62 -4.72 -4.66 -16.66
C TRP A 62 -5.90 -4.47 -17.62
N ASN A 63 -6.49 -5.55 -18.11
CA ASN A 63 -7.78 -5.48 -18.79
C ASN A 63 -8.86 -5.04 -17.80
N TYR A 64 -9.83 -4.20 -18.24
CA TYR A 64 -10.97 -3.83 -17.43
C TYR A 64 -12.29 -3.89 -18.19
N ALA A 65 -13.39 -4.07 -17.47
CA ALA A 65 -14.73 -3.92 -17.98
C ALA A 65 -15.68 -3.35 -16.91
N ILE A 66 -16.64 -2.52 -17.31
CA ILE A 66 -17.73 -2.06 -16.45
C ILE A 66 -19.00 -2.74 -16.92
N ARG A 67 -19.63 -3.55 -16.06
CA ARG A 67 -20.85 -4.33 -16.37
C ARG A 67 -21.90 -4.14 -15.30
N PRO A 68 -23.19 -4.23 -15.63
CA PRO A 68 -24.27 -4.28 -14.65
C PRO A 68 -24.00 -5.32 -13.55
N LEU A 69 -24.48 -5.07 -12.34
CA LEU A 69 -24.34 -6.03 -11.25
C LEU A 69 -24.97 -7.37 -11.61
N GLY A 70 -24.25 -8.46 -11.36
CA GLY A 70 -24.67 -9.82 -11.71
C GLY A 70 -24.18 -10.31 -13.07
N GLU A 71 -23.64 -9.42 -13.91
CA GLU A 71 -23.03 -9.80 -15.19
C GLU A 71 -21.52 -10.02 -15.06
N THR A 72 -21.02 -11.03 -15.79
CA THR A 72 -19.58 -11.28 -15.94
C THR A 72 -19.18 -10.89 -17.36
N PRO A 73 -18.09 -10.12 -17.55
CA PRO A 73 -17.67 -9.72 -18.90
C PRO A 73 -17.19 -10.93 -19.70
N GLU A 74 -17.68 -11.03 -20.93
CA GLU A 74 -17.13 -11.93 -21.95
C GLU A 74 -15.98 -11.24 -22.69
N GLU A 75 -16.08 -9.90 -22.86
CA GLU A 75 -15.07 -9.04 -23.48
C GLU A 75 -14.75 -7.88 -22.55
N PHE A 76 -13.51 -7.37 -22.64
CA PHE A 76 -13.04 -6.23 -21.87
C PHE A 76 -13.23 -4.93 -22.69
N ASP A 77 -13.45 -3.81 -21.97
CA ASP A 77 -13.66 -2.50 -22.55
C ASP A 77 -12.33 -1.84 -22.98
N GLY A 78 -11.20 -2.34 -22.47
CA GLY A 78 -9.86 -1.83 -22.73
C GLY A 78 -8.89 -2.14 -21.58
N GLU A 79 -7.87 -1.28 -21.43
CA GLU A 79 -6.87 -1.41 -20.37
C GLU A 79 -7.01 -0.28 -19.34
N ILE A 80 -6.77 -0.61 -18.08
CA ILE A 80 -6.71 0.31 -16.95
C ILE A 80 -5.34 0.21 -16.28
N LEU A 81 -4.75 1.36 -15.93
CA LEU A 81 -3.47 1.39 -15.23
C LEU A 81 -3.67 1.25 -13.71
N VAL A 82 -3.34 0.08 -13.18
CA VAL A 82 -3.36 -0.20 -11.74
C VAL A 82 -2.08 0.35 -11.09
N PRO A 83 -2.16 1.02 -9.93
CA PRO A 83 -3.30 1.14 -9.04
C PRO A 83 -4.03 2.50 -9.09
N PHE A 84 -4.39 2.98 -10.24
CA PHE A 84 -5.15 4.23 -10.35
C PHE A 84 -6.64 3.95 -10.45
N ALA A 85 -7.44 4.62 -9.59
CA ALA A 85 -8.89 4.46 -9.58
C ALA A 85 -9.53 4.80 -10.93
N ALA A 86 -10.62 4.15 -11.29
CA ALA A 86 -11.25 4.26 -12.60
C ALA A 86 -11.61 5.70 -13.01
N GLU A 87 -11.89 6.57 -12.04
CA GLU A 87 -12.21 7.98 -12.27
C GLU A 87 -10.98 8.86 -12.53
N SER A 88 -9.79 8.42 -12.16
CA SER A 88 -8.56 9.20 -12.29
C SER A 88 -8.13 9.33 -13.75
N ALA A 89 -7.42 10.41 -14.08
CA ALA A 89 -6.80 10.56 -15.40
C ALA A 89 -5.75 9.46 -15.63
N LEU A 90 -4.93 9.16 -14.62
CA LEU A 90 -3.83 8.19 -14.73
C LEU A 90 -4.32 6.74 -14.86
N SER A 91 -5.58 6.44 -14.58
CA SER A 91 -6.13 5.11 -14.90
C SER A 91 -6.20 4.84 -16.41
N GLY A 92 -6.29 5.88 -17.24
CA GLY A 92 -6.60 5.79 -18.67
C GLY A 92 -8.10 5.64 -18.95
N VAL A 93 -8.95 5.48 -17.92
CA VAL A 93 -10.41 5.27 -18.04
C VAL A 93 -11.18 6.58 -17.82
N GLY A 94 -10.88 7.31 -16.74
CA GLY A 94 -11.47 8.61 -16.42
C GLY A 94 -13.00 8.59 -16.18
N ARG A 95 -13.56 7.45 -15.76
CA ARG A 95 -15.01 7.24 -15.66
C ARG A 95 -15.40 6.53 -14.36
N CYS A 96 -16.41 7.06 -13.66
CA CYS A 96 -17.02 6.40 -12.50
C CYS A 96 -17.86 5.20 -12.94
N PRO A 97 -17.67 4.01 -12.36
CA PRO A 97 -18.51 2.84 -12.62
C PRO A 97 -19.97 3.04 -12.18
N GLY A 98 -20.17 3.72 -11.02
CA GLY A 98 -21.47 3.95 -10.42
C GLY A 98 -22.07 2.73 -9.72
N ALA A 99 -23.01 2.98 -8.80
CA ALA A 99 -23.57 1.98 -7.88
C ALA A 99 -24.29 0.79 -8.56
N ALA A 100 -24.75 0.93 -9.81
CA ALA A 100 -25.45 -0.13 -10.54
C ALA A 100 -24.52 -1.13 -11.25
N ASN A 101 -23.21 -0.87 -11.26
CA ASN A 101 -22.27 -1.66 -12.03
C ASN A 101 -21.17 -2.26 -11.13
N GLY A 102 -20.56 -3.33 -11.62
CA GLY A 102 -19.31 -3.88 -11.14
C GLY A 102 -18.16 -3.49 -12.08
N LEU A 103 -17.04 -3.11 -11.49
CA LEU A 103 -15.77 -2.88 -12.18
C LEU A 103 -14.97 -4.17 -12.13
N TRP A 104 -14.68 -4.72 -13.30
CA TRP A 104 -13.93 -5.94 -13.47
C TRP A 104 -12.52 -5.63 -13.91
N TYR A 105 -11.58 -6.42 -13.40
CA TYR A 105 -10.17 -6.40 -13.77
C TYR A 105 -9.71 -7.80 -14.13
N GLU A 106 -8.78 -7.89 -15.08
CA GLU A 106 -8.09 -9.14 -15.39
C GLU A 106 -6.63 -8.88 -15.71
N ARG A 107 -5.75 -9.72 -15.17
CA ARG A 107 -4.32 -9.71 -15.47
C ARG A 107 -3.76 -11.12 -15.51
N THR A 108 -2.86 -11.37 -16.46
CA THR A 108 -2.01 -12.56 -16.44
C THR A 108 -0.72 -12.28 -15.66
N PHE A 109 -0.21 -13.30 -14.96
CA PHE A 109 1.04 -13.21 -14.21
C PHE A 109 1.74 -14.58 -14.16
N SER A 110 3.03 -14.56 -13.88
CA SER A 110 3.85 -15.76 -13.63
C SER A 110 4.47 -15.67 -12.24
N VAL A 111 4.61 -16.80 -11.59
CA VAL A 111 5.28 -16.94 -10.30
C VAL A 111 6.71 -17.43 -10.54
N PRO A 112 7.75 -16.82 -9.95
CA PRO A 112 9.13 -17.26 -10.10
C PRO A 112 9.31 -18.72 -9.65
N GLU A 113 10.05 -19.53 -10.41
CA GLU A 113 10.29 -20.95 -10.11
C GLU A 113 10.92 -21.17 -8.73
N LYS A 114 11.78 -20.25 -8.27
CA LYS A 114 12.40 -20.26 -6.94
C LYS A 114 11.40 -20.20 -5.76
N TRP A 115 10.12 -19.89 -6.04
CA TRP A 115 9.05 -19.87 -5.04
C TRP A 115 8.34 -21.22 -4.89
N HIS A 116 8.73 -22.21 -5.67
CA HIS A 116 8.17 -23.56 -5.56
C HIS A 116 8.34 -24.11 -4.13
N GLY A 117 7.26 -24.65 -3.58
CA GLY A 117 7.21 -25.17 -2.20
C GLY A 117 6.98 -24.11 -1.12
N LYS A 118 6.87 -22.83 -1.49
CA LYS A 118 6.45 -21.74 -0.60
C LYS A 118 4.95 -21.47 -0.72
N ARG A 119 4.40 -20.78 0.23
CA ARG A 119 3.09 -20.13 0.07
C ARG A 119 3.25 -18.86 -0.74
N VAL A 120 2.27 -18.55 -1.55
CA VAL A 120 2.21 -17.31 -2.32
C VAL A 120 1.00 -16.51 -1.85
N LEU A 121 1.27 -15.35 -1.30
CA LEU A 121 0.25 -14.42 -0.82
C LEU A 121 0.02 -13.33 -1.88
N LEU A 122 -1.24 -13.13 -2.27
CA LEU A 122 -1.68 -12.02 -3.10
C LEU A 122 -2.18 -10.90 -2.20
N HIS A 123 -1.52 -9.75 -2.26
CA HIS A 123 -1.82 -8.60 -1.43
C HIS A 123 -2.45 -7.48 -2.26
N PHE A 124 -3.38 -6.77 -1.64
CA PHE A 124 -3.94 -5.51 -2.08
C PHE A 124 -3.72 -4.45 -0.99
N GLY A 125 -3.15 -3.31 -1.33
CA GLY A 125 -2.98 -2.21 -0.40
C GLY A 125 -4.32 -1.59 0.00
N ALA A 126 -5.16 -1.30 -0.98
CA ALA A 126 -6.56 -0.91 -0.79
C ALA A 126 -7.35 -1.04 -2.09
N VAL A 127 -8.63 -1.37 -1.97
CA VAL A 127 -9.61 -1.45 -3.06
C VAL A 127 -10.94 -0.91 -2.54
N ASP A 128 -11.48 0.10 -3.16
CA ASP A 128 -12.77 0.67 -2.76
C ASP A 128 -13.87 0.12 -3.68
N TRP A 129 -14.85 -0.60 -3.24
CA TRP A 129 -15.26 -0.89 -1.86
C TRP A 129 -15.33 -2.40 -1.58
N LYS A 130 -16.27 -3.15 -2.21
CA LYS A 130 -16.44 -4.59 -2.08
C LYS A 130 -15.74 -5.31 -3.20
N THR A 131 -14.82 -6.20 -2.83
CA THR A 131 -13.91 -6.88 -3.75
C THR A 131 -14.11 -8.38 -3.69
N ASP A 132 -14.21 -9.03 -4.85
CA ASP A 132 -14.16 -10.47 -4.99
C ASP A 132 -12.99 -10.84 -5.91
N VAL A 133 -12.25 -11.91 -5.58
CA VAL A 133 -10.99 -12.28 -6.25
C VAL A 133 -10.98 -13.74 -6.66
N TRP A 134 -10.55 -13.99 -7.90
CA TRP A 134 -10.35 -15.32 -8.48
C TRP A 134 -8.96 -15.44 -9.07
N VAL A 135 -8.35 -16.61 -8.90
CA VAL A 135 -7.11 -17.01 -9.60
C VAL A 135 -7.41 -18.28 -10.37
N ASN A 136 -7.15 -18.28 -11.69
CA ASN A 136 -7.44 -19.40 -12.59
C ASN A 136 -8.89 -19.90 -12.50
N GLY A 137 -9.85 -19.00 -12.28
CA GLY A 137 -11.27 -19.32 -12.10
C GLY A 137 -11.65 -19.82 -10.70
N ILE A 138 -10.70 -20.05 -9.81
CA ILE A 138 -10.92 -20.46 -8.43
C ILE A 138 -11.13 -19.21 -7.58
N ALA A 139 -12.26 -19.11 -6.85
CA ALA A 139 -12.50 -18.02 -5.90
C ALA A 139 -11.53 -18.14 -4.71
N VAL A 140 -10.70 -17.14 -4.50
CA VAL A 140 -9.70 -17.13 -3.41
C VAL A 140 -10.14 -16.30 -2.21
N GLY A 141 -11.11 -15.43 -2.37
CA GLY A 141 -11.70 -14.69 -1.26
C GLY A 141 -12.44 -13.41 -1.68
N SER A 142 -12.97 -12.73 -0.68
CA SER A 142 -13.61 -11.42 -0.82
C SER A 142 -13.21 -10.51 0.34
N HIS A 143 -13.27 -9.19 0.10
CA HIS A 143 -13.00 -8.16 1.08
C HIS A 143 -14.05 -7.06 1.00
N THR A 144 -14.31 -6.39 2.12
CA THR A 144 -15.17 -5.21 2.19
C THR A 144 -14.49 -4.15 3.04
N GLY A 145 -14.20 -3.01 2.45
CA GLY A 145 -13.50 -1.90 3.09
C GLY A 145 -12.60 -1.16 2.10
N GLY A 146 -12.82 0.15 1.89
CA GLY A 146 -12.12 0.94 0.86
C GLY A 146 -10.69 1.36 1.24
N PHE A 147 -10.30 1.25 2.51
CA PHE A 147 -9.07 1.86 3.04
C PHE A 147 -8.11 0.88 3.74
N THR A 148 -8.48 -0.38 3.86
CA THR A 148 -7.69 -1.36 4.62
C THR A 148 -7.01 -2.37 3.70
N PRO A 149 -5.73 -2.72 3.95
CA PRO A 149 -5.05 -3.76 3.20
C PRO A 149 -5.62 -5.13 3.51
N PHE A 150 -5.56 -6.02 2.52
CA PHE A 150 -5.95 -7.42 2.67
C PHE A 150 -5.08 -8.33 1.80
N ALA A 151 -5.07 -9.61 2.12
CA ALA A 151 -4.31 -10.60 1.37
C ALA A 151 -5.02 -11.96 1.35
N PHE A 152 -4.78 -12.71 0.28
CA PHE A 152 -5.25 -14.09 0.12
C PHE A 152 -4.07 -15.01 -0.14
N ASP A 153 -4.07 -16.19 0.47
CA ASP A 153 -3.17 -17.26 0.10
C ASP A 153 -3.70 -17.92 -1.19
N ILE A 154 -2.96 -17.74 -2.27
CA ILE A 154 -3.34 -18.24 -3.59
C ILE A 154 -2.61 -19.51 -4.01
N THR A 155 -1.83 -20.11 -3.10
CA THR A 155 -0.92 -21.22 -3.39
C THR A 155 -1.61 -22.37 -4.12
N GLU A 156 -2.77 -22.80 -3.62
CA GLU A 156 -3.52 -23.93 -4.18
C GLU A 156 -4.26 -23.58 -5.49
N ALA A 157 -4.41 -22.30 -5.79
CA ALA A 157 -5.04 -21.83 -7.02
C ALA A 157 -4.05 -21.62 -8.18
N LEU A 158 -2.74 -21.72 -7.92
CA LEU A 158 -1.70 -21.48 -8.92
C LEU A 158 -1.55 -22.64 -9.90
N ALA A 159 -1.42 -22.28 -11.19
CA ALA A 159 -1.00 -23.18 -12.25
C ALA A 159 0.52 -23.08 -12.50
N LYS A 160 1.11 -24.12 -13.07
CA LYS A 160 2.56 -24.17 -13.35
C LYS A 160 3.01 -23.13 -14.40
N ASN A 161 2.18 -22.88 -15.41
CA ASN A 161 2.53 -22.08 -16.58
C ASN A 161 1.50 -20.97 -16.76
N GLY A 162 1.83 -19.79 -16.20
CA GLY A 162 0.96 -18.64 -16.32
C GLY A 162 -0.32 -18.74 -15.47
N ASN A 163 -0.73 -17.63 -14.93
CA ASN A 163 -1.91 -17.54 -14.08
C ASN A 163 -2.75 -16.35 -14.51
N THR A 164 -4.06 -16.45 -14.36
CA THR A 164 -5.00 -15.37 -14.59
C THR A 164 -5.58 -14.93 -13.26
N LEU A 165 -5.38 -13.67 -12.93
CA LEU A 165 -6.01 -12.99 -11.79
C LEU A 165 -7.21 -12.22 -12.32
N ARG A 166 -8.38 -12.44 -11.73
CA ARG A 166 -9.61 -11.69 -12.00
C ARG A 166 -10.12 -11.07 -10.71
N VAL A 167 -10.50 -9.80 -10.77
CA VAL A 167 -11.01 -9.04 -9.63
C VAL A 167 -12.30 -8.36 -10.03
N ARG A 168 -13.34 -8.45 -9.19
CA ARG A 168 -14.55 -7.66 -9.33
C ARG A 168 -14.67 -6.71 -8.16
N VAL A 169 -14.97 -5.46 -8.44
CA VAL A 169 -15.17 -4.43 -7.42
C VAL A 169 -16.56 -3.81 -7.60
N TRP A 170 -17.27 -3.64 -6.52
CA TRP A 170 -18.49 -2.86 -6.45
C TRP A 170 -18.33 -1.73 -5.45
N ASP A 171 -18.51 -0.51 -5.93
CA ASP A 171 -18.45 0.70 -5.11
C ASP A 171 -19.68 1.57 -5.35
N PRO A 172 -20.60 1.65 -4.37
CA PRO A 172 -21.76 2.55 -4.43
C PRO A 172 -21.44 3.98 -4.01
N THR A 173 -20.21 4.31 -3.63
CA THR A 173 -19.74 5.61 -3.13
C THR A 173 -20.62 6.14 -2.00
N GLU A 174 -21.58 7.03 -2.30
CA GLU A 174 -22.48 7.65 -1.31
C GLU A 174 -23.87 7.00 -1.22
N LYS A 175 -24.12 5.91 -1.96
CA LYS A 175 -25.40 5.20 -1.96
C LYS A 175 -25.51 4.11 -0.89
N SER A 176 -24.50 4.02 0.01
CA SER A 176 -24.39 3.05 1.11
C SER A 176 -23.82 3.73 2.35
N TYR A 177 -23.83 3.04 3.49
CA TYR A 177 -23.21 3.52 4.75
C TYR A 177 -21.76 3.09 4.91
N GLN A 178 -21.05 2.91 3.83
CA GLN A 178 -19.63 2.64 3.87
C GLN A 178 -18.85 3.88 4.32
N PRO A 179 -17.72 3.72 5.04
CA PRO A 179 -16.76 4.78 5.23
C PRO A 179 -16.20 5.22 3.86
N ARG A 180 -16.42 6.45 3.47
CA ARG A 180 -16.08 6.98 2.14
C ARG A 180 -15.16 8.21 2.17
N GLY A 181 -14.83 8.69 3.37
CA GLY A 181 -14.06 9.92 3.47
C GLY A 181 -14.80 11.11 2.84
N LYS A 182 -14.11 11.85 1.99
CA LYS A 182 -14.68 13.02 1.29
C LYS A 182 -15.19 12.71 -0.13
N GLN A 183 -15.45 11.46 -0.44
CA GLN A 183 -15.95 11.07 -1.77
C GLN A 183 -17.42 11.44 -1.97
N SER A 184 -17.78 11.88 -3.17
CA SER A 184 -19.15 12.17 -3.59
C SER A 184 -19.33 11.96 -5.10
N ASP A 185 -20.52 11.47 -5.51
CA ASP A 185 -20.91 11.40 -6.92
C ASP A 185 -21.08 12.79 -7.55
N ARG A 186 -21.29 13.81 -6.71
CA ARG A 186 -21.44 15.23 -7.12
C ARG A 186 -20.56 16.11 -6.25
N PRO A 187 -19.25 16.12 -6.50
CA PRO A 187 -18.30 16.85 -5.66
C PRO A 187 -18.54 18.37 -5.74
N GLU A 188 -18.75 18.97 -4.58
CA GLU A 188 -18.83 20.41 -4.42
C GLU A 188 -18.33 20.82 -3.02
N GLY A 189 -17.93 22.07 -2.85
CA GLY A 189 -17.45 22.60 -1.56
C GLY A 189 -16.23 21.82 -1.05
N ILE A 190 -16.41 21.05 0.04
CA ILE A 190 -15.33 20.27 0.67
C ILE A 190 -15.20 18.84 0.14
N TRP A 191 -16.07 18.44 -0.78
CA TRP A 191 -16.14 17.07 -1.30
C TRP A 191 -15.31 16.91 -2.57
N TYR A 192 -14.80 15.70 -2.77
CA TYR A 192 -14.05 15.26 -3.95
C TYR A 192 -14.84 14.20 -4.73
N SER A 193 -14.39 13.87 -5.93
CA SER A 193 -15.01 12.83 -6.74
C SER A 193 -14.89 11.44 -6.08
N SER A 194 -15.68 10.47 -6.55
CA SER A 194 -15.54 9.06 -6.18
C SER A 194 -14.16 8.51 -6.56
N VAL A 195 -13.75 7.48 -5.85
CA VAL A 195 -12.52 6.70 -6.07
C VAL A 195 -12.91 5.23 -6.04
N SER A 196 -13.18 4.64 -7.19
CA SER A 196 -13.68 3.27 -7.28
C SER A 196 -12.60 2.31 -7.79
N GLY A 197 -12.53 1.13 -7.17
CA GLY A 197 -11.63 0.06 -7.60
C GLY A 197 -10.30 0.03 -6.86
N ILE A 198 -9.28 -0.56 -7.52
CA ILE A 198 -7.94 -0.71 -6.97
C ILE A 198 -7.25 0.65 -6.99
N TRP A 199 -6.87 1.17 -5.80
CA TRP A 199 -6.20 2.46 -5.70
C TRP A 199 -4.87 2.42 -4.92
N GLN A 200 -4.47 1.24 -4.39
CA GLN A 200 -3.13 1.01 -3.86
C GLN A 200 -2.50 -0.24 -4.49
N THR A 201 -1.18 -0.35 -4.38
CA THR A 201 -0.37 -1.42 -4.98
C THR A 201 -0.95 -2.80 -4.77
N VAL A 202 -0.88 -3.61 -5.83
CA VAL A 202 -1.14 -5.06 -5.82
C VAL A 202 0.18 -5.79 -5.97
N TRP A 203 0.46 -6.80 -5.11
CA TRP A 203 1.71 -7.53 -5.17
C TRP A 203 1.59 -8.97 -4.67
N LEU A 204 2.58 -9.78 -5.06
CA LEU A 204 2.77 -11.13 -4.55
C LEU A 204 3.92 -11.17 -3.56
N GLU A 205 3.80 -12.00 -2.54
CA GLU A 205 4.90 -12.38 -1.64
C GLU A 205 5.02 -13.90 -1.55
N ALA A 206 6.25 -14.40 -1.65
CA ALA A 206 6.55 -15.78 -1.31
C ALA A 206 6.95 -15.87 0.16
N VAL A 207 6.21 -16.67 0.92
CA VAL A 207 6.46 -16.88 2.35
C VAL A 207 6.66 -18.38 2.65
N PRO A 208 7.38 -18.74 3.70
CA PRO A 208 7.45 -20.14 4.16
C PRO A 208 6.07 -20.67 4.54
N GLN A 209 5.95 -21.98 4.78
CA GLN A 209 4.69 -22.62 5.21
C GLN A 209 4.15 -21.99 6.50
N ARG A 210 5.05 -21.59 7.40
CA ARG A 210 4.76 -20.80 8.61
C ARG A 210 5.60 -19.53 8.56
N TYR A 211 4.96 -18.39 8.84
CA TYR A 211 5.60 -17.08 8.63
C TYR A 211 5.10 -16.05 9.65
N ILE A 212 5.86 -14.98 9.80
CA ILE A 212 5.52 -13.80 10.60
C ILE A 212 4.50 -12.97 9.79
N ARG A 213 3.28 -12.84 10.32
CA ARG A 213 2.21 -12.10 9.63
C ARG A 213 2.35 -10.60 9.75
N GLU A 214 2.82 -10.15 10.90
CA GLU A 214 2.87 -8.74 11.27
C GLU A 214 3.99 -8.51 12.27
N VAL A 215 4.49 -7.27 12.36
CA VAL A 215 5.38 -6.80 13.41
C VAL A 215 4.77 -5.53 14.00
N ARG A 216 4.46 -5.55 15.28
CA ARG A 216 3.99 -4.39 16.05
C ARG A 216 5.03 -4.02 17.08
N THR A 217 5.34 -2.74 17.18
CA THR A 217 6.28 -2.23 18.17
C THR A 217 5.61 -1.20 19.04
N THR A 218 5.76 -1.36 20.35
CA THR A 218 5.29 -0.39 21.33
C THR A 218 6.49 0.13 22.13
N PRO A 219 6.88 1.41 21.89
CA PRO A 219 7.92 2.04 22.70
C PRO A 219 7.39 2.38 24.10
N ASP A 220 8.17 2.07 25.14
CA ASP A 220 7.91 2.39 26.55
C ASP A 220 9.11 3.20 27.05
N LEU A 221 9.03 4.53 26.88
CA LEU A 221 10.10 5.43 27.26
C LEU A 221 10.37 5.42 28.77
N ASP A 222 9.30 5.30 29.60
CA ASP A 222 9.43 5.32 31.05
C ASP A 222 10.24 4.12 31.57
N ARG A 223 10.14 2.97 30.88
CA ARG A 223 10.89 1.77 31.20
C ARG A 223 12.08 1.54 30.26
N LYS A 224 12.34 2.48 29.32
CA LYS A 224 13.43 2.41 28.34
C LYS A 224 13.45 1.06 27.60
N ARG A 225 12.32 0.64 27.06
CA ARG A 225 12.17 -0.62 26.34
C ARG A 225 11.23 -0.53 25.18
N PHE A 226 11.34 -1.48 24.27
CA PHE A 226 10.31 -1.78 23.28
C PHE A 226 9.63 -3.10 23.62
N LEU A 227 8.33 -3.16 23.40
CA LEU A 227 7.59 -4.40 23.32
C LEU A 227 7.35 -4.70 21.85
N VAL A 228 7.78 -5.88 21.38
CA VAL A 228 7.64 -6.31 19.98
C VAL A 228 6.73 -7.53 19.92
N GLU A 229 5.62 -7.41 19.24
CA GLU A 229 4.69 -8.49 18.94
C GLU A 229 4.88 -8.93 17.50
N ALA A 230 5.00 -10.23 17.26
CA ALA A 230 5.16 -10.83 15.94
C ALA A 230 4.18 -11.99 15.76
N PRO A 231 2.88 -11.70 15.49
CA PRO A 231 1.89 -12.74 15.24
C PRO A 231 2.31 -13.66 14.08
N LEU A 232 2.23 -14.98 14.31
CA LEU A 232 2.57 -16.01 13.34
C LEU A 232 1.33 -16.41 12.51
N SER A 233 1.54 -16.90 11.30
CA SER A 233 0.46 -17.51 10.50
C SER A 233 -0.11 -18.75 11.19
N GLU A 234 0.77 -19.51 11.81
CA GLU A 234 0.49 -20.67 12.63
C GLU A 234 1.60 -20.74 13.68
N ALA A 235 1.24 -20.92 14.96
CA ALA A 235 2.18 -21.11 16.04
C ALA A 235 2.17 -22.57 16.44
N VAL A 236 3.35 -23.19 16.52
CA VAL A 236 3.50 -24.56 17.02
C VAL A 236 4.41 -24.59 18.24
N PRO A 237 4.23 -25.56 19.17
CA PRO A 237 5.09 -25.70 20.33
C PRO A 237 6.57 -25.76 19.93
N GLY A 238 7.42 -24.97 20.58
CA GLY A 238 8.84 -24.85 20.28
C GLY A 238 9.22 -23.76 19.28
N ASP A 239 8.25 -23.05 18.71
CA ASP A 239 8.52 -21.84 17.92
C ASP A 239 9.14 -20.76 18.82
N LEU A 240 10.26 -20.20 18.36
CA LEU A 240 11.01 -19.15 19.03
C LEU A 240 11.06 -17.91 18.10
N VAL A 241 10.49 -16.81 18.56
CA VAL A 241 10.65 -15.51 17.92
C VAL A 241 11.84 -14.79 18.55
N GLU A 242 12.85 -14.49 17.72
CA GLU A 242 14.01 -13.69 18.10
C GLU A 242 13.88 -12.31 17.46
N VAL A 243 14.15 -11.27 18.25
CA VAL A 243 14.16 -9.87 17.78
C VAL A 243 15.48 -9.24 18.13
N ALA A 244 16.13 -8.63 17.14
CA ALA A 244 17.34 -7.83 17.32
C ALA A 244 17.07 -6.38 16.86
N LEU A 245 17.50 -5.43 17.69
CA LEU A 245 17.39 -3.99 17.48
C LEU A 245 18.76 -3.42 17.15
N TYR A 246 18.84 -2.57 16.13
CA TYR A 246 20.08 -2.01 15.64
C TYR A 246 20.05 -0.48 15.59
N ASP A 247 21.21 0.11 15.88
CA ASP A 247 21.59 1.48 15.60
C ASP A 247 22.63 1.45 14.46
N GLY A 248 22.17 1.61 13.24
CA GLY A 248 22.97 1.32 12.06
C GLY A 248 23.42 -0.16 12.05
N GLU A 249 24.73 -0.43 12.05
CA GLU A 249 25.27 -1.79 12.06
C GLU A 249 25.40 -2.37 13.48
N THR A 250 25.24 -1.55 14.52
CA THR A 250 25.46 -1.95 15.91
C THR A 250 24.17 -2.54 16.51
N GLN A 251 24.22 -3.78 16.95
CA GLN A 251 23.13 -4.37 17.72
C GLN A 251 23.09 -3.80 19.14
N VAL A 252 22.03 -3.06 19.48
CA VAL A 252 21.87 -2.36 20.76
C VAL A 252 21.00 -3.11 21.75
N ALA A 253 20.12 -4.00 21.27
CA ALA A 253 19.34 -4.89 22.11
C ALA A 253 18.96 -6.17 21.34
N ALA A 254 18.68 -7.23 22.08
CA ALA A 254 18.09 -8.45 21.54
C ALA A 254 17.23 -9.13 22.61
N GLY A 255 16.21 -9.82 22.15
CA GLY A 255 15.30 -10.59 23.00
C GLY A 255 14.69 -11.75 22.25
N ARG A 256 14.02 -12.64 22.96
CA ARG A 256 13.34 -13.80 22.39
C ARG A 256 12.15 -14.22 23.23
N ALA A 257 11.14 -14.76 22.59
CA ALA A 257 9.97 -15.32 23.25
C ALA A 257 9.47 -16.56 22.51
N LEU A 258 8.85 -17.46 23.24
CA LEU A 258 8.28 -18.71 22.71
C LEU A 258 6.86 -18.47 22.16
N ASN A 259 6.52 -19.22 21.12
CA ASN A 259 5.16 -19.35 20.59
C ASN A 259 4.47 -18.01 20.24
N GLY A 260 5.24 -17.04 19.77
CA GLY A 260 4.70 -15.74 19.37
C GLY A 260 4.29 -14.81 20.53
N ALA A 261 4.72 -15.11 21.75
CA ALA A 261 4.56 -14.17 22.86
C ALA A 261 5.36 -12.88 22.60
N PRO A 262 4.97 -11.73 23.19
CA PRO A 262 5.70 -10.47 23.01
C PRO A 262 7.16 -10.56 23.47
N VAL A 263 8.05 -9.95 22.70
CA VAL A 263 9.49 -9.85 23.01
C VAL A 263 9.78 -8.47 23.59
N GLU A 264 10.41 -8.44 24.75
CA GLU A 264 10.85 -7.22 25.40
C GLU A 264 12.31 -6.92 25.07
N LEU A 265 12.60 -5.67 24.65
CA LEU A 265 13.94 -5.18 24.30
C LEU A 265 14.27 -3.99 25.17
N SER A 266 15.14 -4.14 26.16
CA SER A 266 15.61 -3.05 27.00
C SER A 266 16.77 -2.32 26.34
N VAL A 267 16.71 -0.97 26.32
CA VAL A 267 17.76 -0.10 25.78
C VAL A 267 18.20 0.87 26.86
N ALA A 268 19.40 0.74 27.37
CA ALA A 268 19.87 1.52 28.53
C ALA A 268 19.83 3.04 28.31
N GLU A 269 20.28 3.48 27.13
CA GLU A 269 20.33 4.89 26.71
C GLU A 269 19.67 5.03 25.33
N PRO A 270 18.31 5.08 25.26
CA PRO A 270 17.64 5.12 23.99
C PRO A 270 17.82 6.50 23.32
N LYS A 271 18.16 6.48 22.03
CA LYS A 271 18.05 7.66 21.17
C LYS A 271 16.58 7.92 20.90
N LEU A 272 16.13 9.14 21.25
CA LEU A 272 14.73 9.51 21.11
C LEU A 272 14.46 10.08 19.72
N TRP A 273 13.32 9.71 19.17
CA TRP A 273 12.79 10.33 17.97
C TRP A 273 12.13 11.67 18.31
N SER A 274 12.45 12.70 17.57
CA SER A 274 11.77 14.00 17.59
C SER A 274 11.84 14.65 16.20
N PRO A 275 11.08 15.73 15.92
CA PRO A 275 11.23 16.48 14.69
C PRO A 275 12.65 16.93 14.38
N ASP A 276 13.40 17.34 15.39
CA ASP A 276 14.79 17.80 15.24
C ASP A 276 15.80 16.64 15.10
N THR A 277 15.45 15.45 15.60
CA THR A 277 16.29 14.26 15.58
C THR A 277 15.46 13.02 15.30
N PRO A 278 15.05 12.78 14.03
CA PRO A 278 14.13 11.69 13.66
C PRO A 278 14.86 10.33 13.61
N PHE A 279 15.35 9.89 14.78
CA PHE A 279 16.15 8.68 14.88
C PHE A 279 15.27 7.43 14.82
N LEU A 280 15.60 6.49 13.92
CA LEU A 280 14.96 5.19 13.77
C LEU A 280 15.94 4.07 14.09
N TYR A 281 15.45 3.07 14.78
CA TYR A 281 16.14 1.80 14.98
C TYR A 281 15.69 0.81 13.92
N ASP A 282 16.63 0.03 13.36
CA ASP A 282 16.31 -1.12 12.53
C ASP A 282 15.96 -2.33 13.38
N LEU A 283 14.96 -3.08 12.93
CA LEU A 283 14.50 -4.32 13.54
C LEU A 283 14.71 -5.51 12.60
N LYS A 284 15.27 -6.57 13.15
CA LYS A 284 15.32 -7.89 12.53
C LYS A 284 14.51 -8.86 13.38
N VAL A 285 13.46 -9.43 12.80
CA VAL A 285 12.59 -10.40 13.47
C VAL A 285 12.75 -11.75 12.79
N THR A 286 13.08 -12.78 13.56
CA THR A 286 13.38 -14.13 13.07
C THR A 286 12.52 -15.15 13.78
N LEU A 287 11.78 -15.96 13.03
CA LEU A 287 11.10 -17.15 13.54
C LEU A 287 12.03 -18.34 13.41
N ARG A 288 12.27 -19.04 14.53
CA ARG A 288 13.00 -20.31 14.55
C ARG A 288 12.14 -21.46 15.06
N HIS A 289 12.45 -22.63 14.55
CA HIS A 289 11.93 -23.89 15.06
C HIS A 289 13.05 -24.93 15.04
N ASP A 290 13.26 -25.65 16.15
CA ASP A 290 14.37 -26.61 16.30
C ASP A 290 15.74 -26.04 15.87
N GLY A 291 16.02 -24.80 16.24
CA GLY A 291 17.26 -24.09 15.94
C GLY A 291 17.40 -23.61 14.48
N ARG A 292 16.49 -23.98 13.58
CA ARG A 292 16.51 -23.56 12.16
C ARG A 292 15.70 -22.29 11.95
N ILE A 293 16.15 -21.42 11.08
CA ILE A 293 15.37 -20.25 10.63
C ILE A 293 14.22 -20.76 9.77
N VAL A 294 12.99 -20.44 10.18
CA VAL A 294 11.76 -20.72 9.44
C VAL A 294 11.39 -19.50 8.59
N ASP A 295 11.43 -18.29 9.20
CA ASP A 295 11.10 -17.05 8.54
C ASP A 295 11.92 -15.89 9.12
N GLN A 296 12.13 -14.84 8.31
CA GLN A 296 12.85 -13.64 8.74
C GLN A 296 12.32 -12.41 8.01
N VAL A 297 12.05 -11.35 8.77
CA VAL A 297 11.60 -10.06 8.24
C VAL A 297 12.42 -8.92 8.83
N ARG A 298 12.44 -7.80 8.11
CA ARG A 298 13.00 -6.53 8.58
C ARG A 298 11.89 -5.54 8.82
N SER A 299 12.07 -4.69 9.82
CA SER A 299 11.18 -3.60 10.18
C SER A 299 12.01 -2.45 10.74
N TYR A 300 11.36 -1.42 11.25
CA TYR A 300 12.00 -0.34 11.99
C TYR A 300 11.10 0.12 13.13
N THR A 301 11.64 0.87 14.08
CA THR A 301 10.89 1.47 15.18
C THR A 301 11.57 2.73 15.70
N ALA A 302 10.83 3.51 16.50
CA ALA A 302 11.33 4.74 17.11
C ALA A 302 11.01 4.77 18.60
N MET A 303 11.95 5.25 19.43
CA MET A 303 11.66 5.52 20.84
C MET A 303 11.05 6.91 20.96
N ARG A 304 9.74 6.96 21.16
CA ARG A 304 9.00 8.21 21.35
C ARG A 304 7.78 7.97 22.24
N LYS A 305 7.38 9.03 22.96
CA LYS A 305 6.21 9.03 23.85
C LYS A 305 5.38 10.26 23.60
N PHE A 306 4.12 10.07 23.22
CA PHE A 306 3.10 11.12 23.17
C PHE A 306 2.29 11.11 24.46
N SER A 307 2.09 12.28 25.03
CA SER A 307 1.31 12.41 26.26
C SER A 307 0.70 13.82 26.36
N THR A 308 -0.15 14.02 27.35
CA THR A 308 -0.58 15.34 27.80
C THR A 308 0.02 15.62 29.16
N GLY A 309 0.40 16.87 29.40
CA GLY A 309 0.99 17.28 30.66
C GLY A 309 0.76 18.77 30.89
N ARG A 310 1.34 19.29 31.97
CA ARG A 310 1.31 20.72 32.26
C ARG A 310 2.71 21.32 32.10
N ASP A 311 2.77 22.50 31.50
CA ASP A 311 4.03 23.25 31.39
C ASP A 311 4.39 23.93 32.74
N ARG A 312 5.52 24.62 32.75
CA ARG A 312 6.00 25.37 33.95
C ARG A 312 5.03 26.45 34.46
N HIS A 313 4.05 26.83 33.64
CA HIS A 313 3.01 27.81 33.98
C HIS A 313 1.68 27.15 34.33
N ASN A 314 1.70 25.81 34.56
CA ASN A 314 0.52 24.99 34.85
C ASN A 314 -0.53 24.95 33.71
N VAL A 315 -0.13 25.26 32.47
CA VAL A 315 -1.01 25.22 31.28
C VAL A 315 -0.97 23.81 30.67
N PRO A 316 -2.12 23.18 30.35
CA PRO A 316 -2.16 21.89 29.66
C PRO A 316 -1.46 22.00 28.28
N ARG A 317 -0.62 21.02 27.98
CA ARG A 317 0.17 20.94 26.73
C ARG A 317 0.17 19.53 26.17
N LEU A 318 0.30 19.45 24.87
CA LEU A 318 0.73 18.22 24.19
C LEU A 318 2.23 18.05 24.42
N MET A 319 2.62 16.86 24.76
CA MET A 319 3.99 16.49 25.10
C MET A 319 4.56 15.50 24.09
N LEU A 320 5.81 15.67 23.75
CA LEU A 320 6.64 14.65 23.08
C LEU A 320 7.85 14.36 23.99
N ASN A 321 8.03 13.10 24.35
CA ASN A 321 9.13 12.67 25.22
C ASN A 321 9.17 13.48 26.55
N ASP A 322 8.00 13.68 27.14
CA ASP A 322 7.75 14.42 28.38
C ASP A 322 8.10 15.94 28.33
N LYS A 323 8.30 16.48 27.13
CA LYS A 323 8.53 17.90 26.91
C LYS A 323 7.39 18.53 26.12
N PRO A 324 6.93 19.75 26.48
CA PRO A 324 5.94 20.47 25.69
C PRO A 324 6.43 20.66 24.25
N LEU A 325 5.60 20.30 23.28
CA LEU A 325 5.85 20.55 21.87
C LEU A 325 4.69 21.34 21.28
N PHE A 326 4.97 22.54 20.75
CA PHE A 326 4.00 23.26 19.96
C PHE A 326 3.94 22.63 18.56
N GLN A 327 2.78 22.08 18.24
CA GLN A 327 2.53 21.42 16.97
C GLN A 327 2.01 22.47 15.99
N PHE A 328 2.72 22.64 14.88
CA PHE A 328 2.46 23.64 13.88
C PHE A 328 2.64 23.07 12.48
N GLY A 329 1.57 23.12 11.67
CA GLY A 329 1.63 22.50 10.33
C GLY A 329 0.38 22.71 9.51
N PRO A 330 0.46 22.43 8.21
CA PRO A 330 -0.64 22.54 7.26
C PRO A 330 -1.63 21.37 7.34
N LEU A 331 -2.69 21.50 6.55
CA LEU A 331 -3.63 20.45 6.19
C LEU A 331 -3.22 19.89 4.82
N ASP A 332 -3.02 18.60 4.73
CA ASP A 332 -2.85 17.86 3.48
C ASP A 332 -4.11 17.03 3.20
N GLN A 333 -4.72 17.24 2.05
CA GLN A 333 -5.96 16.53 1.69
C GLN A 333 -5.72 15.11 1.12
N GLY A 334 -4.48 14.75 0.80
CA GLY A 334 -4.15 13.47 0.18
C GLY A 334 -4.82 13.28 -1.18
N TRP A 335 -4.92 14.36 -1.97
CA TRP A 335 -5.67 14.37 -3.22
C TRP A 335 -4.81 14.86 -4.39
N TRP A 336 -4.61 13.98 -5.36
CA TRP A 336 -3.83 14.27 -6.57
C TRP A 336 -4.75 14.67 -7.73
N PRO A 337 -4.42 15.71 -8.53
CA PRO A 337 -5.30 16.15 -9.63
C PRO A 337 -5.43 15.08 -10.73
N ASP A 338 -4.42 14.23 -10.86
CA ASP A 338 -4.29 13.22 -11.91
C ASP A 338 -4.51 11.79 -11.41
N GLY A 339 -4.12 11.48 -10.17
CA GLY A 339 -4.22 10.15 -9.57
C GLY A 339 -5.29 9.96 -8.50
N LEU A 340 -5.98 11.04 -8.08
CA LEU A 340 -6.95 11.09 -6.99
C LEU A 340 -6.31 10.68 -5.64
N TYR A 341 -6.68 9.54 -5.04
CA TYR A 341 -6.03 9.04 -3.83
C TYR A 341 -4.63 8.46 -4.07
N THR A 342 -4.26 8.22 -5.32
CA THR A 342 -3.00 7.56 -5.65
C THR A 342 -1.97 8.56 -6.18
N ALA A 343 -0.89 8.76 -5.44
CA ALA A 343 0.26 9.53 -5.92
C ALA A 343 0.86 8.86 -7.17
N PRO A 344 1.26 9.64 -8.20
CA PRO A 344 1.83 9.08 -9.42
C PRO A 344 3.12 8.28 -9.19
N THR A 345 3.97 8.71 -8.27
CA THR A 345 5.25 8.07 -7.95
C THR A 345 5.52 8.11 -6.44
N ALA A 346 6.52 7.35 -5.99
CA ALA A 346 6.98 7.42 -4.60
C ALA A 346 7.60 8.80 -4.24
N GLU A 347 8.25 9.45 -5.20
CA GLU A 347 8.77 10.81 -5.03
C GLU A 347 7.62 11.80 -4.82
N ALA A 348 6.56 11.72 -5.64
CA ALA A 348 5.36 12.52 -5.47
C ALA A 348 4.76 12.30 -4.08
N LEU A 349 4.61 11.03 -3.66
CA LEU A 349 4.05 10.65 -2.37
C LEU A 349 4.82 11.28 -1.18
N ALA A 350 6.13 11.41 -1.29
CA ALA A 350 6.99 12.00 -0.25
C ALA A 350 7.09 13.55 -0.37
N TYR A 351 6.71 14.14 -1.50
CA TYR A 351 6.98 15.53 -1.82
C TYR A 351 6.38 16.51 -0.80
N ASP A 352 5.10 16.36 -0.48
CA ASP A 352 4.40 17.26 0.45
C ASP A 352 4.97 17.15 1.87
N ILE A 353 5.40 15.95 2.27
CA ILE A 353 6.04 15.69 3.56
C ILE A 353 7.39 16.42 3.63
N VAL A 354 8.22 16.26 2.61
CA VAL A 354 9.53 16.92 2.51
C VAL A 354 9.38 18.43 2.47
N LYS A 355 8.46 18.95 1.65
CA LYS A 355 8.21 20.40 1.56
C LYS A 355 7.65 20.99 2.86
N THR A 356 6.83 20.25 3.58
CA THR A 356 6.33 20.64 4.88
C THR A 356 7.47 20.84 5.88
N THR A 357 8.44 19.93 5.94
CA THR A 357 9.61 20.07 6.80
C THR A 357 10.57 21.17 6.34
N GLU A 358 10.81 21.33 5.04
CA GLU A 358 11.62 22.41 4.48
C GLU A 358 11.07 23.81 4.82
N LEU A 359 9.74 23.95 4.93
CA LEU A 359 9.06 25.18 5.33
C LEU A 359 9.09 25.43 6.86
N GLY A 360 9.69 24.53 7.64
CA GLY A 360 9.86 24.66 9.08
C GLY A 360 8.66 24.20 9.91
N TYR A 361 7.72 23.47 9.32
CA TYR A 361 6.64 22.83 10.04
C TYR A 361 7.11 21.52 10.70
N ASN A 362 6.45 21.15 11.82
CA ASN A 362 6.74 19.92 12.55
C ASN A 362 5.56 18.94 12.61
N MET A 363 4.46 19.28 11.96
CA MET A 363 3.22 18.49 11.97
C MET A 363 2.49 18.66 10.65
N LEU A 364 1.72 17.64 10.27
CA LEU A 364 0.79 17.69 9.17
C LEU A 364 -0.51 17.00 9.60
N ARG A 365 -1.65 17.62 9.33
CA ARG A 365 -2.96 16.98 9.49
C ARG A 365 -3.40 16.38 8.17
N HIS A 366 -3.80 15.10 8.21
CA HIS A 366 -4.27 14.38 7.03
C HIS A 366 -5.72 13.92 7.25
N PRO A 367 -6.72 14.57 6.59
CA PRO A 367 -8.12 14.32 6.86
C PRO A 367 -8.68 13.15 6.07
N VAL A 368 -9.42 12.30 6.77
CA VAL A 368 -10.40 11.31 6.31
C VAL A 368 -9.94 10.40 5.16
N ASN A 369 -8.65 10.05 5.14
CA ASN A 369 -8.05 9.07 4.25
C ASN A 369 -7.06 8.18 5.02
N ILE A 370 -6.80 6.97 4.52
CA ILE A 370 -5.74 6.08 5.03
C ILE A 370 -4.80 5.78 3.87
N GLU A 371 -3.65 6.40 3.94
CA GLU A 371 -2.61 6.29 2.94
C GLU A 371 -1.95 4.91 2.93
N PRO A 372 -1.27 4.51 1.83
CA PRO A 372 -0.52 3.27 1.78
C PRO A 372 0.57 3.23 2.85
N ALA A 373 0.90 2.04 3.36
CA ALA A 373 1.87 1.84 4.44
C ALA A 373 3.21 2.54 4.19
N ARG A 374 3.63 2.66 2.94
CA ARG A 374 4.85 3.36 2.54
C ARG A 374 4.80 4.89 2.73
N TRP A 375 3.62 5.51 2.80
CA TRP A 375 3.47 6.94 3.03
C TRP A 375 3.87 7.36 4.45
N TYR A 376 3.70 6.47 5.42
CA TYR A 376 4.06 6.75 6.82
C TYR A 376 5.59 6.77 7.06
N SER A 377 6.36 6.01 6.28
CA SER A 377 7.81 5.94 6.44
C SER A 377 8.53 7.29 6.22
N PRO A 378 8.21 8.11 5.21
CA PRO A 378 8.74 9.47 5.07
C PRO A 378 8.46 10.37 6.28
N TYR A 379 7.32 10.25 6.98
CA TYR A 379 7.06 11.01 8.20
C TYR A 379 8.05 10.65 9.30
N ASP A 380 8.27 9.36 9.50
CA ASP A 380 9.20 8.87 10.52
C ASP A 380 10.64 9.31 10.23
N THR A 381 11.07 9.30 8.97
CA THR A 381 12.43 9.69 8.55
C THR A 381 12.63 11.20 8.46
N ALA A 382 11.60 11.97 8.11
CA ALA A 382 11.68 13.43 8.00
C ALA A 382 11.44 14.16 9.33
N GLY A 383 11.02 13.46 10.38
CA GLY A 383 10.71 14.09 11.67
C GLY A 383 9.40 14.86 11.69
N LEU A 384 8.40 14.43 10.93
CA LEU A 384 7.13 15.09 10.86
C LEU A 384 6.07 14.35 11.70
N LEU A 385 5.34 15.08 12.55
CA LEU A 385 4.20 14.55 13.28
C LEU A 385 3.00 14.43 12.35
N LEU A 386 2.23 13.37 12.51
CA LEU A 386 1.02 13.13 11.74
C LEU A 386 -0.23 13.15 12.64
N TRP A 387 -1.23 13.93 12.21
CA TRP A 387 -2.59 13.91 12.76
C TRP A 387 -3.56 13.34 11.73
N PRO A 388 -3.78 12.01 11.70
CA PRO A 388 -4.70 11.40 10.76
C PRO A 388 -6.15 11.49 11.28
N ASP A 389 -7.07 11.87 10.41
CA ASP A 389 -8.51 11.71 10.65
C ASP A 389 -8.95 10.36 10.04
N ILE A 390 -9.65 9.56 10.81
CA ILE A 390 -10.14 8.26 10.34
C ILE A 390 -11.34 8.47 9.40
N PRO A 391 -11.39 7.79 8.22
CA PRO A 391 -12.56 7.84 7.35
C PRO A 391 -13.83 7.41 8.07
N THR A 392 -14.87 8.21 7.92
CA THR A 392 -16.21 7.92 8.46
C THR A 392 -17.22 7.92 7.33
N HIS A 393 -18.44 7.44 7.60
CA HIS A 393 -19.59 7.70 6.77
C HIS A 393 -20.32 8.94 7.28
N ASN A 394 -20.95 9.67 6.38
CA ASN A 394 -21.97 10.65 6.77
C ASN A 394 -23.33 9.95 6.69
N PRO A 395 -24.18 10.09 7.72
CA PRO A 395 -25.53 9.55 7.70
C PRO A 395 -26.41 10.17 6.62
#